data_15e08569626799f7b107008aa0037f35
#
_entry.id   15e08569626799f7b107008aa0037f35
#
_cell.length_a   1.000
_cell.length_b   1.000
_cell.length_c   1.000
_cell.angle_alpha   90.00
_cell.angle_beta   90.00
_cell.angle_gamma   90.00
#
_symmetry.space_group_name_H-M   'P 1'
#
loop_
_entity.id
_entity.type
_entity.pdbx_description
1 polymer ?
#
loop_
_entity_poly.entity_id
_entity_poly.type
_entity_poly.pdbx_seq_one_letter_code
_entity_poly.pdbx_strand_id
1 'polypeptide(L)'
;YYAACFNDIQSTQIVAARKYGIAPLKDRAEAENLIKESQLKRVRSCKNYQLAPMGHSMPYLTTNADELLNDIGSHFQDSLEAKGMSNYKIVVTSILRTDDDVARLMKRNRVAVKNSAHRHATTFDISCTQFVPAGLIARTDSGELKKVLAEVLNELRNDKRCYVKYEKSQNCFHITVRK
;
A
#
# COMPACT_ATOMS: atom_id res chain seq x y z
N TYR A 1 16.98 -7.30 -8.98
CA TYR A 1 15.75 -7.97 -9.43
C TYR A 1 14.50 -7.14 -9.18
N TYR A 2 14.18 -6.78 -7.93
CA TYR A 2 12.93 -6.07 -7.59
C TYR A 2 12.78 -4.73 -8.31
N ALA A 3 13.83 -3.93 -8.38
CA ALA A 3 13.79 -2.63 -9.04
C ALA A 3 13.62 -2.74 -10.57
N ALA A 4 14.07 -3.82 -11.17
CA ALA A 4 13.85 -4.07 -12.59
C ALA A 4 12.43 -4.57 -12.89
N CYS A 5 11.86 -5.39 -11.99
CA CYS A 5 10.51 -5.92 -12.12
C CYS A 5 9.45 -4.87 -11.78
N PHE A 6 9.63 -4.12 -10.70
CA PHE A 6 8.67 -3.14 -10.17
C PHE A 6 9.20 -1.72 -10.36
N ASN A 7 9.04 -1.21 -11.56
CA ASN A 7 9.59 0.04 -12.03
C ASN A 7 8.54 1.03 -12.56
N ASP A 8 7.29 0.85 -12.18
CA ASP A 8 6.23 1.79 -12.55
C ASP A 8 6.51 3.15 -11.91
N ILE A 9 6.88 4.12 -12.74
CA ILE A 9 7.35 5.43 -12.28
C ILE A 9 6.24 6.28 -11.68
N GLN A 10 6.65 7.25 -10.87
CA GLN A 10 5.74 8.13 -10.14
C GLN A 10 4.72 8.84 -11.04
N SER A 11 5.14 9.33 -12.20
CA SER A 11 4.23 10.01 -13.15
C SER A 11 3.10 9.11 -13.65
N THR A 12 3.38 7.84 -13.94
CA THR A 12 2.38 6.85 -14.34
C THR A 12 1.38 6.58 -13.21
N GLN A 13 1.88 6.42 -12.00
CA GLN A 13 1.05 6.17 -10.82
C GLN A 13 0.16 7.38 -10.48
N ILE A 14 0.67 8.61 -10.60
CA ILE A 14 -0.13 9.83 -10.38
C ILE A 14 -1.27 9.94 -11.39
N VAL A 15 -1.06 9.61 -12.66
CA VAL A 15 -2.12 9.61 -13.66
C VAL A 15 -3.24 8.64 -13.28
N ALA A 16 -2.91 7.42 -12.87
CA ALA A 16 -3.88 6.44 -12.41
C ALA A 16 -4.58 6.90 -11.11
N ALA A 17 -3.82 7.43 -10.16
CA ALA A 17 -4.37 7.93 -8.89
C ALA A 17 -5.40 9.05 -9.12
N ARG A 18 -5.12 9.98 -10.01
CA ARG A 18 -6.07 11.05 -10.39
C ARG A 18 -7.32 10.52 -11.09
N LYS A 19 -7.14 9.51 -11.94
CA LYS A 19 -8.25 8.93 -12.72
C LYS A 19 -9.23 8.15 -11.82
N TYR A 20 -8.73 7.37 -10.88
CA TYR A 20 -9.52 6.43 -10.09
C TYR A 20 -9.77 6.88 -8.65
N GLY A 21 -9.11 7.93 -8.21
CA GLY A 21 -9.15 8.44 -6.85
C GLY A 21 -9.97 9.69 -6.66
N ILE A 22 -9.79 10.29 -5.48
CA ILE A 22 -10.43 11.55 -5.08
C ILE A 22 -9.53 12.74 -5.43
N ALA A 23 -10.10 13.93 -5.45
CA ALA A 23 -9.32 15.16 -5.48
C ALA A 23 -8.48 15.29 -4.19
N PRO A 24 -7.30 15.93 -4.25
CA PRO A 24 -6.49 16.14 -3.05
C PRO A 24 -7.26 16.86 -1.96
N LEU A 25 -7.09 16.40 -0.73
CA LEU A 25 -7.73 16.96 0.44
C LEU A 25 -6.77 17.91 1.18
N LYS A 26 -7.29 19.02 1.66
CA LYS A 26 -6.51 20.00 2.42
C LYS A 26 -6.05 19.44 3.76
N ASP A 27 -6.98 18.87 4.52
CA ASP A 27 -6.77 18.41 5.88
C ASP A 27 -7.55 17.13 6.20
N ARG A 28 -7.34 16.61 7.41
CA ARG A 28 -7.97 15.38 7.87
C ARG A 28 -9.49 15.52 8.11
N ALA A 29 -9.98 16.72 8.37
CA ALA A 29 -11.41 16.95 8.55
C ALA A 29 -12.18 16.72 7.24
N GLU A 30 -11.62 17.13 6.10
CA GLU A 30 -12.20 16.82 4.78
C GLU A 30 -12.23 15.31 4.51
N ALA A 31 -11.19 14.57 4.91
CA ALA A 31 -11.17 13.12 4.79
C ALA A 31 -12.27 12.45 5.63
N GLU A 32 -12.49 12.92 6.85
CA GLU A 32 -13.58 12.42 7.72
C GLU A 32 -14.97 12.67 7.10
N ASN A 33 -15.16 13.79 6.41
CA ASN A 33 -16.41 14.07 5.70
C ASN A 33 -16.64 13.05 4.57
N LEU A 34 -15.61 12.69 3.82
CA LEU A 34 -15.73 11.67 2.77
C LEU A 34 -16.02 10.26 3.32
N ILE A 35 -15.57 9.94 4.52
CA ILE A 35 -15.98 8.72 5.23
C ILE A 35 -17.48 8.75 5.51
N LYS A 36 -18.00 9.86 6.05
CA LYS A 36 -19.44 10.04 6.32
C LYS A 36 -20.30 9.94 5.07
N GLU A 37 -19.79 10.43 3.95
CA GLU A 37 -20.45 10.38 2.64
C GLU A 37 -20.25 9.03 1.91
N SER A 38 -19.59 8.07 2.52
CA SER A 38 -19.29 6.74 1.94
C SER A 38 -18.44 6.77 0.66
N GLN A 39 -17.69 7.85 0.44
CA GLN A 39 -16.75 7.98 -0.69
C GLN A 39 -15.39 7.35 -0.38
N LEU A 40 -15.04 7.23 0.89
CA LEU A 40 -13.84 6.55 1.37
C LEU A 40 -14.22 5.45 2.36
N LYS A 41 -13.40 4.43 2.40
CA LYS A 41 -13.45 3.35 3.39
C LYS A 41 -12.33 3.50 4.40
N ARG A 42 -12.65 3.29 5.67
CA ARG A 42 -11.65 3.20 6.72
C ARG A 42 -11.00 1.82 6.70
N VAL A 43 -9.69 1.79 6.50
CA VAL A 43 -8.89 0.57 6.53
C VAL A 43 -8.51 0.25 7.97
N ARG A 44 -8.66 -1.00 8.37
CA ARG A 44 -8.30 -1.49 9.72
C ARG A 44 -7.50 -2.78 9.61
N SER A 45 -6.56 -2.96 10.53
CA SER A 45 -5.86 -4.25 10.63
C SER A 45 -6.83 -5.41 10.72
N CYS A 46 -6.55 -6.48 10.02
CA CYS A 46 -7.43 -7.64 9.89
C CYS A 46 -6.59 -8.94 9.82
N LYS A 47 -7.24 -10.05 9.47
CA LYS A 47 -6.54 -11.34 9.33
C LYS A 47 -5.48 -11.36 8.22
N ASN A 48 -5.60 -10.49 7.22
CA ASN A 48 -4.73 -10.49 6.03
C ASN A 48 -3.58 -9.49 6.12
N TYR A 49 -3.75 -8.38 6.85
CA TYR A 49 -2.73 -7.34 6.97
C TYR A 49 -2.79 -6.62 8.30
N GLN A 50 -1.65 -6.05 8.65
CA GLN A 50 -1.45 -5.20 9.82
C GLN A 50 -1.14 -3.78 9.36
N LEU A 51 -1.76 -2.76 9.97
CA LEU A 51 -1.37 -1.37 9.77
C LEU A 51 -0.23 -1.01 10.71
N ALA A 52 0.84 -0.43 10.17
CA ALA A 52 1.87 0.21 10.98
C ALA A 52 1.34 1.54 11.54
N PRO A 53 1.94 2.11 12.60
CA PRO A 53 1.64 3.47 13.03
C PRO A 53 1.85 4.47 11.88
N MET A 54 0.85 5.33 11.61
CA MET A 54 0.86 6.27 10.49
C MET A 54 0.85 7.72 11.00
N GLY A 55 2.05 8.32 11.12
CA GLY A 55 2.19 9.72 11.55
C GLY A 55 1.88 10.74 10.45
N HIS A 56 2.11 10.37 9.18
CA HIS A 56 1.99 11.23 8.00
C HIS A 56 1.00 10.70 6.97
N SER A 57 0.10 9.82 7.35
CA SER A 57 -0.97 9.35 6.50
C SER A 57 -2.19 8.91 7.32
N MET A 58 -3.32 8.77 6.64
CA MET A 58 -4.57 8.28 7.21
C MET A 58 -4.94 6.95 6.57
N PRO A 59 -5.50 5.99 7.33
CA PRO A 59 -5.86 4.67 6.80
C PRO A 59 -7.20 4.71 6.04
N TYR A 60 -7.30 5.51 4.99
CA TYR A 60 -8.52 5.68 4.19
C TYR A 60 -8.23 5.42 2.72
N LEU A 61 -9.06 4.59 2.10
CA LEU A 61 -8.97 4.22 0.68
C LEU A 61 -10.32 4.34 -0.03
N THR A 62 -10.29 4.55 -1.33
CA THR A 62 -11.45 4.29 -2.19
C THR A 62 -11.81 2.81 -2.14
N THR A 63 -13.05 2.46 -2.52
CA THR A 63 -13.51 1.07 -2.54
C THR A 63 -12.60 0.17 -3.37
N ASN A 64 -12.21 0.61 -4.57
CA ASN A 64 -11.36 -0.19 -5.47
C ASN A 64 -9.97 -0.47 -4.87
N ALA A 65 -9.39 0.53 -4.21
CA ALA A 65 -8.08 0.38 -3.59
C ALA A 65 -8.15 -0.50 -2.33
N ASP A 66 -9.23 -0.40 -1.56
CA ASP A 66 -9.49 -1.27 -0.42
C ASP A 66 -9.63 -2.74 -0.85
N GLU A 67 -10.38 -3.00 -1.93
CA GLU A 67 -10.49 -4.34 -2.52
C GLU A 67 -9.12 -4.89 -2.97
N LEU A 68 -8.32 -4.07 -3.64
CA LEU A 68 -6.98 -4.47 -4.06
C LEU A 68 -6.09 -4.82 -2.86
N LEU A 69 -6.10 -4.01 -1.80
CA LEU A 69 -5.31 -4.29 -0.60
C LEU A 69 -5.73 -5.61 0.06
N ASN A 70 -7.03 -5.87 0.17
CA ASN A 70 -7.55 -7.12 0.70
C ASN A 70 -7.12 -8.31 -0.16
N ASP A 71 -7.20 -8.19 -1.49
CA ASP A 71 -6.75 -9.25 -2.40
C ASP A 71 -5.25 -9.52 -2.29
N ILE A 72 -4.43 -8.49 -2.18
CA ILE A 72 -2.98 -8.66 -1.99
C ILE A 72 -2.71 -9.47 -0.71
N GLY A 73 -3.34 -9.09 0.40
CA GLY A 73 -3.15 -9.78 1.68
C GLY A 73 -3.64 -11.23 1.66
N SER A 74 -4.79 -11.48 1.05
CA SER A 74 -5.36 -12.83 0.90
C SER A 74 -4.50 -13.70 -0.01
N HIS A 75 -4.14 -13.22 -1.19
CA HIS A 75 -3.29 -13.96 -2.13
C HIS A 75 -1.91 -14.25 -1.55
N PHE A 76 -1.35 -13.32 -0.77
CA PHE A 76 -0.08 -13.54 -0.07
C PHE A 76 -0.16 -14.75 0.88
N GLN A 77 -1.21 -14.81 1.71
CA GLN A 77 -1.42 -15.92 2.64
C GLN A 77 -1.71 -17.23 1.93
N ASP A 78 -2.53 -17.22 0.88
CA ASP A 78 -2.79 -18.41 0.05
C ASP A 78 -1.50 -18.94 -0.60
N SER A 79 -0.63 -18.04 -1.07
CA SER A 79 0.67 -18.41 -1.65
C SER A 79 1.62 -19.01 -0.62
N LEU A 80 1.64 -18.48 0.62
CA LEU A 80 2.40 -19.07 1.71
C LEU A 80 1.92 -20.49 2.03
N GLU A 81 0.62 -20.69 2.13
CA GLU A 81 0.02 -22.01 2.38
C GLU A 81 0.37 -22.99 1.26
N ALA A 82 0.19 -22.61 0.00
CA ALA A 82 0.53 -23.43 -1.15
C ALA A 82 2.00 -23.86 -1.21
N LYS A 83 2.89 -23.04 -0.67
CA LYS A 83 4.34 -23.33 -0.57
C LYS A 83 4.73 -24.09 0.70
N GLY A 84 3.77 -24.44 1.57
CA GLY A 84 4.02 -25.08 2.86
C GLY A 84 4.75 -24.19 3.86
N MET A 85 4.66 -22.88 3.70
CA MET A 85 5.28 -21.89 4.58
C MET A 85 4.32 -21.49 5.72
N SER A 86 4.89 -21.07 6.84
CA SER A 86 4.10 -20.53 7.95
C SER A 86 3.36 -19.26 7.54
N ASN A 87 2.21 -19.00 8.16
CA ASN A 87 1.37 -17.87 7.82
C ASN A 87 1.88 -16.55 8.42
N TYR A 88 1.87 -15.52 7.61
CA TYR A 88 2.23 -14.14 7.97
C TYR A 88 1.24 -13.16 7.38
N LYS A 89 1.14 -11.98 8.01
CA LYS A 89 0.44 -10.82 7.48
C LYS A 89 1.44 -9.84 6.86
N ILE A 90 1.05 -9.23 5.76
CA ILE A 90 1.75 -8.06 5.23
C ILE A 90 1.54 -6.85 6.15
N VAL A 91 2.43 -5.87 6.09
CA VAL A 91 2.38 -4.63 6.88
C VAL A 91 2.22 -3.43 5.96
N VAL A 92 1.15 -2.67 6.16
CA VAL A 92 0.85 -1.45 5.41
C VAL A 92 1.42 -0.25 6.18
N THR A 93 2.26 0.55 5.54
CA THR A 93 3.02 1.62 6.20
C THR A 93 2.55 3.03 5.89
N SER A 94 1.87 3.25 4.76
CA SER A 94 1.36 4.56 4.37
C SER A 94 0.15 4.40 3.45
N ILE A 95 -0.84 5.27 3.58
CA ILE A 95 -2.05 5.28 2.75
C ILE A 95 -2.36 6.70 2.27
N LEU A 96 -3.46 7.31 2.72
CA LEU A 96 -3.90 8.63 2.28
C LEU A 96 -3.08 9.74 2.96
N ARG A 97 -2.60 10.69 2.18
CA ARG A 97 -1.98 11.93 2.66
C ARG A 97 -2.79 13.14 2.24
N THR A 98 -3.17 13.96 3.21
CA THR A 98 -3.72 15.29 2.96
C THR A 98 -2.61 16.27 2.59
N ASP A 99 -2.95 17.46 2.12
CA ASP A 99 -1.95 18.50 1.83
C ASP A 99 -1.17 18.88 3.08
N ASP A 100 -1.82 18.93 4.24
CA ASP A 100 -1.16 19.18 5.53
C ASP A 100 -0.19 18.05 5.90
N ASP A 101 -0.55 16.80 5.65
CA ASP A 101 0.36 15.64 5.87
C ASP A 101 1.60 15.75 4.98
N VAL A 102 1.43 16.07 3.70
CA VAL A 102 2.53 16.25 2.76
C VAL A 102 3.43 17.42 3.19
N ALA A 103 2.86 18.54 3.58
CA ALA A 103 3.62 19.71 4.04
C ALA A 103 4.44 19.40 5.29
N ARG A 104 3.88 18.67 6.26
CA ARG A 104 4.61 18.22 7.46
C ARG A 104 5.74 17.23 7.11
N LEU A 105 5.48 16.31 6.19
CA LEU A 105 6.47 15.32 5.76
C LEU A 105 7.64 16.00 5.03
N MET A 106 7.39 16.98 4.17
CA MET A 106 8.41 17.74 3.43
C MET A 106 9.35 18.52 4.36
N LYS A 107 8.89 18.95 5.53
CA LYS A 107 9.73 19.61 6.54
C LYS A 107 10.78 18.67 7.15
N ARG A 108 10.49 17.38 7.21
CA ARG A 108 11.35 16.35 7.81
C ARG A 108 12.13 15.54 6.79
N ASN A 109 11.60 15.42 5.59
CA ASN A 109 12.17 14.57 4.53
C ASN A 109 12.20 15.34 3.20
N ARG A 110 13.41 15.73 2.78
CA ARG A 110 13.63 16.48 1.53
C ARG A 110 13.32 15.65 0.27
N VAL A 111 13.20 14.33 0.39
CA VAL A 111 12.85 13.42 -0.71
C VAL A 111 11.34 13.32 -0.90
N ALA A 112 10.54 13.81 0.05
CA ALA A 112 9.09 13.79 -0.06
C ALA A 112 8.62 14.69 -1.21
N VAL A 113 7.71 14.16 -2.03
CA VAL A 113 7.23 14.80 -3.27
C VAL A 113 5.90 15.50 -3.02
N LYS A 114 5.80 16.78 -3.40
CA LYS A 114 4.59 17.59 -3.29
C LYS A 114 3.38 16.96 -4.00
N ASN A 115 3.59 16.38 -5.18
CA ASN A 115 2.56 15.71 -5.97
C ASN A 115 2.60 14.18 -5.75
N SER A 116 2.40 13.74 -4.51
CA SER A 116 2.36 12.31 -4.18
C SER A 116 1.08 11.66 -4.68
N ALA A 117 1.17 10.43 -5.21
CA ALA A 117 0.00 9.60 -5.53
C ALA A 117 -0.83 9.27 -4.29
N HIS A 118 -0.25 9.29 -3.09
CA HIS A 118 -0.97 9.11 -1.82
C HIS A 118 -2.06 10.15 -1.53
N ARG A 119 -2.10 11.25 -2.27
CA ARG A 119 -3.11 12.31 -2.09
C ARG A 119 -4.50 11.93 -2.61
N HIS A 120 -4.63 10.83 -3.35
CA HIS A 120 -5.86 10.48 -4.06
C HIS A 120 -6.60 9.26 -3.48
N ALA A 121 -6.17 8.72 -2.35
CA ALA A 121 -6.78 7.56 -1.67
C ALA A 121 -6.81 6.27 -2.51
N THR A 122 -5.93 6.13 -3.47
CA THR A 122 -5.80 4.96 -4.36
C THR A 122 -4.44 4.30 -4.29
N THR A 123 -3.58 4.79 -3.39
CA THR A 123 -2.18 4.40 -3.27
C THR A 123 -1.86 4.02 -1.84
N PHE A 124 -1.11 2.95 -1.67
CA PHE A 124 -0.61 2.50 -0.37
C PHE A 124 0.77 1.87 -0.50
N ASP A 125 1.52 1.92 0.59
CA ASP A 125 2.84 1.29 0.70
C ASP A 125 2.74 0.04 1.55
N ILE A 126 3.35 -1.05 1.08
CA ILE A 126 3.49 -2.29 1.83
C ILE A 126 4.97 -2.50 2.12
N SER A 127 5.31 -2.75 3.40
CA SER A 127 6.68 -3.07 3.79
C SER A 127 7.20 -4.31 3.06
N CYS A 128 8.44 -4.25 2.62
CA CYS A 128 9.13 -5.40 2.04
C CYS A 128 10.10 -6.09 3.02
N THR A 129 10.14 -5.63 4.27
CA THR A 129 11.03 -6.15 5.33
C THR A 129 10.29 -6.56 6.59
N GLN A 130 9.08 -6.05 6.82
CA GLN A 130 8.27 -6.32 8.00
C GLN A 130 7.07 -7.19 7.65
N PHE A 131 6.92 -8.28 8.37
CA PHE A 131 5.80 -9.21 8.26
C PHE A 131 5.41 -9.63 9.67
N VAL A 132 4.12 -9.81 9.93
CA VAL A 132 3.61 -10.17 11.24
C VAL A 132 3.18 -11.63 11.25
N PRO A 133 3.71 -12.46 12.17
CA PRO A 133 3.25 -13.84 12.33
C PRO A 133 1.74 -13.94 12.54
N ALA A 134 1.09 -14.86 11.85
CA ALA A 134 -0.34 -15.13 11.96
C ALA A 134 -0.57 -16.58 12.41
N GLY A 135 -0.63 -16.79 13.73
CA GLY A 135 -0.83 -18.11 14.34
C GLY A 135 0.48 -18.75 14.83
N LEU A 136 0.46 -20.07 15.02
CA LEU A 136 1.65 -20.86 15.36
C LEU A 136 2.55 -20.98 14.13
N ILE A 137 3.78 -20.54 14.25
CA ILE A 137 4.70 -20.47 13.11
C ILE A 137 6.06 -21.03 13.45
N ALA A 138 6.73 -21.61 12.43
CA ALA A 138 8.17 -21.65 12.36
C ALA A 138 8.66 -20.30 11.78
N ARG A 139 9.77 -19.79 12.32
CA ARG A 139 10.33 -18.52 11.86
C ARG A 139 10.78 -18.61 10.39
N THR A 140 10.32 -17.68 9.57
CA THR A 140 10.71 -17.59 8.15
C THR A 140 11.52 -16.31 7.92
N ASP A 141 12.54 -16.39 7.10
CA ASP A 141 13.36 -15.23 6.72
C ASP A 141 12.52 -14.21 5.94
N SER A 142 12.68 -12.93 6.28
CA SER A 142 11.92 -11.84 5.64
C SER A 142 12.20 -11.72 4.14
N GLY A 143 13.39 -12.12 3.68
CA GLY A 143 13.74 -12.16 2.26
C GLY A 143 12.93 -13.20 1.48
N GLU A 144 12.62 -14.35 2.09
CA GLU A 144 11.73 -15.35 1.49
C GLU A 144 10.28 -14.86 1.44
N LEU A 145 9.79 -14.23 2.50
CA LEU A 145 8.47 -13.63 2.54
C LEU A 145 8.33 -12.49 1.50
N LYS A 146 9.37 -11.67 1.34
CA LYS A 146 9.43 -10.65 0.31
C LYS A 146 9.30 -11.23 -1.11
N LYS A 147 9.93 -12.38 -1.38
CA LYS A 147 9.80 -13.05 -2.68
C LYS A 147 8.35 -13.47 -2.95
N VAL A 148 7.69 -14.06 -1.98
CA VAL A 148 6.28 -14.47 -2.11
C VAL A 148 5.38 -13.26 -2.35
N LEU A 149 5.57 -12.18 -1.60
CA LEU A 149 4.84 -10.94 -1.82
C LEU A 149 5.09 -10.37 -3.23
N ALA A 150 6.33 -10.39 -3.68
CA ALA A 150 6.69 -9.93 -5.03
C ALA A 150 6.02 -10.78 -6.13
N GLU A 151 5.91 -12.08 -5.97
CA GLU A 151 5.19 -12.95 -6.91
C GLU A 151 3.72 -12.53 -7.01
N VAL A 152 3.04 -12.35 -5.89
CA VAL A 152 1.64 -11.91 -5.83
C VAL A 152 1.45 -10.53 -6.49
N LEU A 153 2.32 -9.57 -6.16
CA LEU A 153 2.26 -8.24 -6.77
C LEU A 153 2.50 -8.27 -8.27
N ASN A 154 3.42 -9.12 -8.74
CA ASN A 154 3.69 -9.26 -10.17
C ASN A 154 2.50 -9.86 -10.93
N GLU A 155 1.83 -10.85 -10.37
CA GLU A 155 0.59 -11.42 -10.94
C GLU A 155 -0.50 -10.35 -11.07
N LEU A 156 -0.80 -9.64 -9.99
CA LEU A 156 -1.81 -8.57 -9.99
C LEU A 156 -1.44 -7.41 -10.94
N ARG A 157 -0.15 -7.09 -11.06
CA ARG A 157 0.35 -6.10 -12.01
C ARG A 157 0.16 -6.55 -13.46
N ASN A 158 0.45 -7.82 -13.77
CA ASN A 158 0.25 -8.40 -15.09
C ASN A 158 -1.23 -8.47 -15.46
N ASP A 159 -2.12 -8.71 -14.49
CA ASP A 159 -3.57 -8.66 -14.63
C ASP A 159 -4.12 -7.22 -14.69
N LYS A 160 -3.24 -6.24 -14.77
CA LYS A 160 -3.58 -4.80 -14.84
C LYS A 160 -4.43 -4.30 -13.68
N ARG A 161 -4.30 -4.92 -12.49
CA ARG A 161 -4.97 -4.49 -11.28
C ARG A 161 -4.27 -3.31 -10.60
N CYS A 162 -2.95 -3.22 -10.73
CA CYS A 162 -2.14 -2.18 -10.07
C CYS A 162 -0.88 -1.82 -10.85
N TYR A 163 -0.32 -0.67 -10.50
CA TYR A 163 1.07 -0.31 -10.73
C TYR A 163 1.87 -0.55 -9.47
N VAL A 164 3.11 -0.95 -9.60
CA VAL A 164 3.99 -1.23 -8.46
C VAL A 164 5.39 -0.65 -8.71
N LYS A 165 5.91 0.07 -7.73
CA LYS A 165 7.30 0.51 -7.70
C LYS A 165 7.98 -0.01 -6.44
N TYR A 166 9.14 -0.63 -6.60
CA TYR A 166 9.99 -0.99 -5.48
C TYR A 166 10.81 0.22 -5.04
N GLU A 167 10.60 0.68 -3.82
CA GLU A 167 11.32 1.79 -3.22
C GLU A 167 12.30 1.27 -2.17
N LYS A 168 13.53 0.95 -2.63
CA LYS A 168 14.57 0.35 -1.79
C LYS A 168 14.92 1.20 -0.57
N SER A 169 15.06 2.52 -0.74
CA SER A 169 15.42 3.43 0.34
C SER A 169 14.35 3.53 1.44
N GLN A 170 13.12 3.21 1.13
CA GLN A 170 11.99 3.22 2.07
C GLN A 170 11.55 1.81 2.48
N ASN A 171 12.20 0.76 1.98
CA ASN A 171 11.88 -0.64 2.25
C ASN A 171 10.41 -0.98 2.00
N CYS A 172 9.84 -0.50 0.90
CA CYS A 172 8.44 -0.75 0.57
C CYS A 172 8.20 -1.00 -0.92
N PHE A 173 7.04 -1.59 -1.21
CA PHE A 173 6.39 -1.56 -2.50
C PHE A 173 5.33 -0.46 -2.48
N HIS A 174 5.44 0.47 -3.41
CA HIS A 174 4.51 1.58 -3.62
C HIS A 174 3.50 1.19 -4.69
N ILE A 175 2.22 1.10 -4.32
CA ILE A 175 1.19 0.45 -5.12
C ILE A 175 0.05 1.41 -5.38
N THR A 176 -0.36 1.55 -6.64
CA THR A 176 -1.52 2.35 -7.06
C THR A 176 -2.49 1.49 -7.86
N VAL A 177 -3.79 1.57 -7.54
CA VAL A 177 -4.84 0.85 -8.25
C VAL A 177 -4.96 1.31 -9.72
N ARG A 178 -5.33 0.39 -10.60
CA ARG A 178 -5.52 0.66 -12.04
C ARG A 178 -6.97 0.58 -12.51
N LYS A 179 -7.93 0.30 -11.63
CA LYS A 179 -9.36 0.17 -11.97
C LYS A 179 -10.21 0.98 -11.02
#